data_f3806554012c5eb42c344976dcb1e95d
#
_entry.id   f3806554012c5eb42c344976dcb1e95d
#
_cell.length_a   1.000
_cell.length_b   1.000
_cell.length_c   1.000
_cell.angle_alpha   90.00
_cell.angle_beta   90.00
_cell.angle_gamma   90.00
#
_symmetry.space_group_name_H-M   'P 1'
#
loop_
_entity.id
_entity.type
_entity.pdbx_description
1 polymer ?
#
loop_
_entity_poly.entity_id
_entity_poly.type
_entity_poly.pdbx_seq_one_letter_code
_entity_poly.pdbx_strand_id
1 'polypeptide(L)'
;MIAVCIATYNHEAFIAQAIDSMLAQVCDEPIRIYIGDDASTDGTGAICERYAAKNERIVYVHRATNIGLTANTIDLYRRILADGCEYIAMLDGDDYWTDSNKLQLQVDYLRSHSEVGLVHTAVEGQSAETIPTGDLREQYNLTGARQTNCTVVFQTELLDENELQEIEQQHFPILDYPLYGVFSQKTLFGYLDQPTAVWRSHESVSQAGSSKARLRYRKERIRMWHWLDKKYPNHFHFRWDKAILWYLWQNFYFLFAQFKKKLYLCSRF
;
A
#
# COMPACT_ATOMS: atom_id res chain seq x y z
N MET A 1 -5.17 20.76 -0.64
CA MET A 1 -3.79 20.33 -0.97
C MET A 1 -3.68 18.81 -0.88
N ILE A 2 -2.98 18.20 -1.84
CA ILE A 2 -2.76 16.75 -1.91
C ILE A 2 -1.33 16.44 -1.45
N ALA A 3 -1.18 15.50 -0.52
CA ALA A 3 0.11 14.89 -0.20
C ALA A 3 0.30 13.61 -1.02
N VAL A 4 1.46 13.42 -1.63
CA VAL A 4 1.89 12.11 -2.14
C VAL A 4 2.85 11.52 -1.13
N CYS A 5 2.52 10.34 -0.60
CA CYS A 5 3.28 9.65 0.43
C CYS A 5 4.03 8.47 -0.18
N ILE A 6 5.35 8.48 -0.06
CA ILE A 6 6.23 7.41 -0.53
C ILE A 6 7.14 6.94 0.61
N ALA A 7 7.05 5.68 0.97
CA ALA A 7 8.05 5.01 1.80
C ALA A 7 9.00 4.22 0.90
N THR A 8 10.30 4.35 1.13
CA THR A 8 11.33 3.70 0.30
C THR A 8 12.45 3.09 1.13
N TYR A 9 12.99 1.98 0.67
CA TYR A 9 14.17 1.32 1.23
C TYR A 9 14.84 0.45 0.17
N ASN A 10 16.07 0.82 -0.25
CA ASN A 10 16.85 0.12 -1.27
C ASN A 10 16.11 -0.02 -2.62
N HIS A 11 15.62 1.09 -3.14
CA HIS A 11 14.92 1.18 -4.42
C HIS A 11 15.71 1.98 -5.49
N GLU A 12 17.04 1.96 -5.45
CA GLU A 12 17.92 2.71 -6.38
C GLU A 12 17.52 2.56 -7.85
N ALA A 13 17.14 1.34 -8.26
CA ALA A 13 16.76 1.05 -9.64
C ALA A 13 15.39 1.63 -10.06
N PHE A 14 14.56 2.06 -9.12
CA PHE A 14 13.15 2.37 -9.35
C PHE A 14 12.75 3.77 -8.93
N ILE A 15 13.32 4.29 -7.84
CA ILE A 15 12.86 5.49 -7.16
C ILE A 15 12.85 6.74 -8.05
N ALA A 16 13.76 6.87 -9.01
CA ALA A 16 13.77 7.99 -9.93
C ALA A 16 12.48 8.01 -10.78
N GLN A 17 12.08 6.88 -11.35
CA GLN A 17 10.84 6.78 -12.13
C GLN A 17 9.60 7.00 -11.27
N ALA A 18 9.60 6.53 -10.03
CA ALA A 18 8.52 6.83 -9.09
C ALA A 18 8.37 8.35 -8.89
N ILE A 19 9.47 9.05 -8.57
CA ILE A 19 9.46 10.51 -8.36
C ILE A 19 9.05 11.26 -9.64
N ASP A 20 9.58 10.89 -10.81
CA ASP A 20 9.22 11.52 -12.08
C ASP A 20 7.71 11.38 -12.37
N SER A 21 7.11 10.22 -12.08
CA SER A 21 5.69 10.00 -12.29
C SER A 21 4.78 10.85 -11.38
N MET A 22 5.24 11.14 -10.16
CA MET A 22 4.56 12.05 -9.24
C MET A 22 4.70 13.52 -9.69
N LEU A 23 5.89 13.91 -10.12
CA LEU A 23 6.15 15.26 -10.61
C LEU A 23 5.41 15.59 -11.90
N ALA A 24 5.09 14.58 -12.71
CA ALA A 24 4.32 14.69 -13.94
C ALA A 24 2.81 14.86 -13.70
N GLN A 25 2.30 14.74 -12.46
CA GLN A 25 0.88 14.89 -12.17
C GLN A 25 0.39 16.32 -12.43
N VAL A 26 -0.74 16.41 -13.12
CA VAL A 26 -1.48 17.66 -13.39
C VAL A 26 -2.75 17.63 -12.55
N CYS A 27 -2.87 18.62 -11.65
CA CYS A 27 -4.01 18.74 -10.75
C CYS A 27 -4.22 20.21 -10.40
N ASP A 28 -5.46 20.64 -10.25
CA ASP A 28 -5.81 22.00 -9.80
C ASP A 28 -5.40 22.26 -8.35
N GLU A 29 -5.29 21.21 -7.55
CA GLU A 29 -4.82 21.29 -6.17
C GLU A 29 -3.28 21.30 -6.09
N PRO A 30 -2.72 22.09 -5.14
CA PRO A 30 -1.30 22.00 -4.84
C PRO A 30 -0.90 20.58 -4.41
N ILE A 31 0.19 20.07 -4.99
CA ILE A 31 0.73 18.74 -4.68
C ILE A 31 2.04 18.91 -3.90
N ARG A 32 2.17 18.19 -2.78
CA ARG A 32 3.38 18.06 -1.99
C ARG A 32 3.77 16.59 -1.85
N ILE A 33 5.04 16.29 -2.04
CA ILE A 33 5.55 14.92 -2.11
C ILE A 33 6.40 14.66 -0.86
N TYR A 34 6.04 13.65 -0.08
CA TYR A 34 6.73 13.24 1.14
C TYR A 34 7.43 11.91 0.89
N ILE A 35 8.75 11.91 0.91
CA ILE A 35 9.58 10.73 0.69
C ILE A 35 10.26 10.37 2.01
N GLY A 36 9.91 9.21 2.58
CA GLY A 36 10.58 8.63 3.75
C GLY A 36 11.55 7.53 3.34
N ASP A 37 12.82 7.82 3.38
CA ASP A 37 13.89 6.84 3.15
C ASP A 37 14.29 6.17 4.47
N ASP A 38 14.00 4.89 4.57
CA ASP A 38 14.19 4.09 5.80
C ASP A 38 15.63 3.58 5.96
N ALA A 39 16.60 4.50 5.88
CA ALA A 39 18.04 4.23 5.96
C ALA A 39 18.53 3.31 4.82
N SER A 40 18.20 3.63 3.57
CA SER A 40 18.73 2.89 2.40
C SER A 40 20.24 2.84 2.39
N THR A 41 20.78 1.69 1.99
CA THR A 41 22.23 1.41 1.90
C THR A 41 22.77 1.42 0.47
N ASP A 42 21.88 1.57 -0.52
CA ASP A 42 22.18 1.74 -1.95
C ASP A 42 22.11 3.21 -2.38
N GLY A 43 22.03 3.49 -3.67
CA GLY A 43 21.96 4.84 -4.21
C GLY A 43 20.61 5.54 -4.04
N THR A 44 19.60 4.93 -3.39
CA THR A 44 18.26 5.50 -3.21
C THR A 44 18.29 6.88 -2.56
N GLY A 45 19.00 7.00 -1.43
CA GLY A 45 19.08 8.26 -0.68
C GLY A 45 19.67 9.40 -1.50
N ALA A 46 20.78 9.14 -2.20
CA ALA A 46 21.43 10.14 -3.05
C ALA A 46 20.54 10.60 -4.24
N ILE A 47 19.67 9.71 -4.75
CA ILE A 47 18.70 10.06 -5.78
C ILE A 47 17.63 10.98 -5.19
N CYS A 48 17.00 10.60 -4.07
CA CYS A 48 15.96 11.39 -3.41
C CYS A 48 16.45 12.78 -3.02
N GLU A 49 17.66 12.89 -2.47
CA GLU A 49 18.30 14.14 -2.10
C GLU A 49 18.48 15.09 -3.29
N ARG A 50 18.94 14.56 -4.45
CA ARG A 50 19.06 15.33 -5.69
C ARG A 50 17.73 15.87 -6.21
N TYR A 51 16.64 15.09 -6.08
CA TYR A 51 15.31 15.54 -6.48
C TYR A 51 14.78 16.60 -5.53
N ALA A 52 14.92 16.41 -4.22
CA ALA A 52 14.49 17.37 -3.21
C ALA A 52 15.23 18.72 -3.34
N ALA A 53 16.54 18.69 -3.63
CA ALA A 53 17.33 19.91 -3.84
C ALA A 53 16.89 20.73 -5.07
N LYS A 54 16.19 20.11 -6.04
CA LYS A 54 15.73 20.75 -7.28
C LYS A 54 14.26 21.09 -7.31
N ASN A 55 13.47 20.59 -6.36
CA ASN A 55 12.02 20.76 -6.38
C ASN A 55 11.46 20.95 -4.96
N GLU A 56 11.01 22.15 -4.67
CA GLU A 56 10.46 22.56 -3.37
C GLU A 56 9.18 21.82 -2.95
N ARG A 57 8.51 21.16 -3.89
CA ARG A 57 7.35 20.30 -3.58
C ARG A 57 7.75 19.02 -2.84
N ILE A 58 9.05 18.65 -2.83
CA ILE A 58 9.53 17.41 -2.23
C ILE A 58 10.04 17.65 -0.81
N VAL A 59 9.42 16.99 0.15
CA VAL A 59 9.88 16.86 1.54
C VAL A 59 10.56 15.50 1.66
N TYR A 60 11.89 15.51 1.70
CA TYR A 60 12.68 14.30 1.87
C TYR A 60 13.08 14.10 3.33
N VAL A 61 12.78 12.92 3.85
CA VAL A 61 13.08 12.51 5.23
C VAL A 61 13.96 11.26 5.20
N HIS A 62 15.25 11.45 5.47
CA HIS A 62 16.19 10.35 5.62
C HIS A 62 16.23 9.87 7.08
N ARG A 63 16.16 8.55 7.30
CA ARG A 63 16.28 7.95 8.64
C ARG A 63 17.73 7.59 8.92
N ALA A 64 18.15 7.80 10.18
CA ALA A 64 19.48 7.37 10.63
C ALA A 64 19.59 5.84 10.77
N THR A 65 18.47 5.16 11.01
CA THR A 65 18.36 3.70 11.15
C THR A 65 17.07 3.22 10.52
N ASN A 66 17.05 1.99 10.03
CA ASN A 66 15.84 1.36 9.50
C ASN A 66 14.84 1.10 10.64
N ILE A 67 13.68 1.74 10.58
CA ILE A 67 12.58 1.61 11.55
C ILE A 67 11.42 0.75 11.04
N GLY A 68 11.49 0.30 9.80
CA GLY A 68 10.49 -0.53 9.12
C GLY A 68 9.40 0.29 8.41
N LEU A 69 8.83 -0.32 7.36
CA LEU A 69 7.85 0.29 6.46
C LEU A 69 6.70 0.97 7.23
N THR A 70 6.10 0.26 8.19
CA THR A 70 4.94 0.75 8.95
C THR A 70 5.27 2.02 9.73
N ALA A 71 6.33 2.02 10.53
CA ALA A 71 6.73 3.17 11.34
C ALA A 71 7.18 4.35 10.46
N ASN A 72 7.93 4.07 9.39
CA ASN A 72 8.35 5.08 8.42
C ASN A 72 7.16 5.78 7.75
N THR A 73 6.15 5.01 7.31
CA THR A 73 4.94 5.57 6.68
C THR A 73 4.08 6.35 7.69
N ILE A 74 3.91 5.85 8.92
CA ILE A 74 3.14 6.54 9.96
C ILE A 74 3.79 7.89 10.31
N ASP A 75 5.12 7.97 10.40
CA ASP A 75 5.79 9.26 10.63
C ASP A 75 5.55 10.24 9.46
N LEU A 76 5.51 9.76 8.22
CA LEU A 76 5.13 10.62 7.08
C LEU A 76 3.68 11.10 7.22
N TYR A 77 2.74 10.26 7.64
CA TYR A 77 1.36 10.69 7.86
C TYR A 77 1.25 11.78 8.93
N ARG A 78 1.98 11.68 10.05
CA ARG A 78 2.03 12.72 11.07
C ARG A 78 2.53 14.06 10.52
N ARG A 79 3.53 14.05 9.64
CA ARG A 79 4.03 15.27 8.96
C ARG A 79 3.01 15.82 7.97
N ILE A 80 2.36 14.97 7.20
CA ILE A 80 1.31 15.35 6.24
C ILE A 80 0.13 16.00 6.97
N LEU A 81 -0.30 15.43 8.11
CA LEU A 81 -1.36 15.99 8.94
C LEU A 81 -0.94 17.35 9.54
N ALA A 82 0.29 17.49 10.01
CA ALA A 82 0.81 18.76 10.54
C ALA A 82 0.87 19.87 9.47
N ASP A 83 1.08 19.51 8.20
CA ASP A 83 1.08 20.45 7.06
C ASP A 83 -0.34 20.78 6.53
N GLY A 84 -1.40 20.17 7.10
CA GLY A 84 -2.80 20.46 6.77
C GLY A 84 -3.23 19.98 5.40
N CYS A 85 -2.67 18.88 4.88
CA CYS A 85 -3.11 18.28 3.63
C CYS A 85 -4.50 17.62 3.82
N GLU A 86 -5.35 17.68 2.80
CA GLU A 86 -6.71 17.11 2.82
C GLU A 86 -6.76 15.67 2.28
N TYR A 87 -5.84 15.36 1.36
CA TYR A 87 -5.78 14.05 0.70
C TYR A 87 -4.38 13.48 0.78
N ILE A 88 -4.30 12.15 0.87
CA ILE A 88 -3.06 11.40 0.75
C ILE A 88 -3.19 10.43 -0.43
N ALA A 89 -2.29 10.56 -1.39
CA ALA A 89 -2.07 9.60 -2.47
C ALA A 89 -0.87 8.72 -2.13
N MET A 90 -1.05 7.41 -2.25
CA MET A 90 -0.01 6.43 -1.93
C MET A 90 0.78 6.03 -3.17
N LEU A 91 2.09 5.91 -3.01
CA LEU A 91 2.97 5.28 -3.99
C LEU A 91 4.10 4.55 -3.27
N ASP A 92 4.44 3.35 -3.70
CA ASP A 92 5.62 2.63 -3.21
C ASP A 92 6.84 3.01 -4.06
N GLY A 93 8.03 3.04 -3.46
CA GLY A 93 9.26 3.51 -4.13
C GLY A 93 9.73 2.65 -5.31
N ASP A 94 9.15 1.48 -5.46
CA ASP A 94 9.40 0.50 -6.53
C ASP A 94 8.32 0.51 -7.63
N ASP A 95 7.23 1.28 -7.47
CA ASP A 95 6.12 1.42 -8.42
C ASP A 95 6.16 2.77 -9.15
N TYR A 96 5.24 3.00 -10.08
CA TYR A 96 5.07 4.31 -10.73
C TYR A 96 3.67 4.50 -11.31
N TRP A 97 3.26 5.76 -11.46
CA TRP A 97 2.01 6.13 -12.11
C TRP A 97 2.18 6.31 -13.63
N THR A 98 1.16 5.91 -14.37
CA THR A 98 1.13 5.99 -15.84
C THR A 98 0.22 7.10 -16.37
N ASP A 99 -0.75 7.55 -15.57
CA ASP A 99 -1.68 8.62 -15.94
C ASP A 99 -1.34 9.92 -15.20
N SER A 100 -1.04 10.98 -15.93
CA SER A 100 -0.74 12.30 -15.36
C SER A 100 -1.97 12.99 -14.74
N ASN A 101 -3.20 12.54 -15.02
CA ASN A 101 -4.43 13.07 -14.47
C ASN A 101 -4.97 12.24 -13.28
N LYS A 102 -4.24 11.22 -12.85
CA LYS A 102 -4.65 10.32 -11.76
C LYS A 102 -5.14 11.06 -10.53
N LEU A 103 -4.39 12.02 -10.04
CA LEU A 103 -4.73 12.75 -8.82
C LEU A 103 -6.00 13.60 -9.01
N GLN A 104 -6.14 14.30 -10.15
CA GLN A 104 -7.35 15.07 -10.45
C GLN A 104 -8.58 14.16 -10.47
N LEU A 105 -8.52 13.05 -11.21
CA LEU A 105 -9.63 12.09 -11.32
C LEU A 105 -10.09 11.58 -9.95
N GLN A 106 -9.15 11.23 -9.08
CA GLN A 106 -9.47 10.66 -7.78
C GLN A 106 -10.00 11.72 -6.79
N VAL A 107 -9.46 12.94 -6.80
CA VAL A 107 -9.96 14.03 -5.96
C VAL A 107 -11.35 14.47 -6.40
N ASP A 108 -11.61 14.57 -7.69
CA ASP A 108 -12.95 14.90 -8.22
C ASP A 108 -13.98 13.82 -7.84
N TYR A 109 -13.56 12.55 -7.87
CA TYR A 109 -14.41 11.45 -7.41
C TYR A 109 -14.74 11.59 -5.92
N LEU A 110 -13.75 11.79 -5.04
CA LEU A 110 -13.96 11.98 -3.60
C LEU A 110 -14.87 13.20 -3.31
N ARG A 111 -14.72 14.30 -4.04
CA ARG A 111 -15.54 15.50 -3.90
C ARG A 111 -17.00 15.30 -4.34
N SER A 112 -17.21 14.47 -5.34
CA SER A 112 -18.56 14.18 -5.85
C SER A 112 -19.31 13.07 -5.11
N HIS A 113 -18.62 12.31 -4.23
CA HIS A 113 -19.16 11.19 -3.47
C HIS A 113 -18.79 11.33 -1.98
N SER A 114 -19.54 12.17 -1.27
CA SER A 114 -19.25 12.53 0.13
C SER A 114 -19.25 11.37 1.11
N GLU A 115 -19.87 10.24 0.76
CA GLU A 115 -19.88 8.99 1.53
C GLU A 115 -18.59 8.15 1.34
N VAL A 116 -17.76 8.50 0.35
CA VAL A 116 -16.53 7.81 0.00
C VAL A 116 -15.32 8.58 0.53
N GLY A 117 -14.55 7.98 1.43
CA GLY A 117 -13.31 8.58 1.97
C GLY A 117 -12.02 8.00 1.40
N LEU A 118 -12.12 6.87 0.67
CA LEU A 118 -11.00 6.25 -0.02
C LEU A 118 -11.43 5.84 -1.42
N VAL A 119 -10.63 6.20 -2.43
CA VAL A 119 -10.81 5.78 -3.82
C VAL A 119 -9.53 5.17 -4.36
N HIS A 120 -9.67 4.13 -5.16
CA HIS A 120 -8.54 3.50 -5.85
C HIS A 120 -8.85 3.27 -7.33
N THR A 121 -7.81 3.01 -8.11
CA THR A 121 -7.91 2.79 -9.55
C THR A 121 -7.48 1.38 -9.92
N ALA A 122 -7.61 1.02 -11.20
CA ALA A 122 -7.01 -0.19 -11.73
C ALA A 122 -5.47 -0.08 -11.84
N VAL A 123 -4.82 -1.23 -11.87
CA VAL A 123 -3.39 -1.39 -12.17
C VAL A 123 -3.24 -1.87 -13.62
N GLU A 124 -2.21 -1.39 -14.31
CA GLU A 124 -1.90 -1.84 -15.67
C GLU A 124 -1.79 -3.38 -15.75
N GLY A 125 -2.52 -3.97 -16.68
CA GLY A 125 -2.50 -5.41 -16.93
C GLY A 125 -3.27 -6.27 -15.92
N GLN A 126 -3.98 -5.69 -14.94
CA GLN A 126 -4.88 -6.42 -14.04
C GLN A 126 -6.33 -6.32 -14.51
N SER A 127 -7.08 -7.43 -14.33
CA SER A 127 -8.52 -7.47 -14.63
C SER A 127 -9.32 -6.83 -13.49
N ALA A 128 -10.28 -5.96 -13.84
CA ALA A 128 -11.17 -5.26 -12.92
C ALA A 128 -12.19 -6.18 -12.21
N GLU A 129 -12.41 -7.42 -12.71
CA GLU A 129 -13.54 -8.29 -12.33
C GLU A 129 -13.61 -8.73 -10.86
N THR A 130 -12.64 -8.37 -10.02
CA THR A 130 -12.55 -8.90 -8.65
C THR A 130 -12.25 -7.85 -7.57
N ILE A 131 -12.40 -6.55 -7.87
CA ILE A 131 -12.04 -5.50 -6.93
C ILE A 131 -13.27 -5.08 -6.13
N PRO A 132 -13.31 -5.32 -4.81
CA PRO A 132 -14.46 -4.94 -4.00
C PRO A 132 -14.53 -3.42 -3.81
N THR A 133 -15.73 -2.87 -3.94
CA THR A 133 -16.05 -1.45 -3.79
C THR A 133 -17.25 -1.25 -2.88
N GLY A 134 -17.50 -0.02 -2.44
CA GLY A 134 -18.64 0.34 -1.60
C GLY A 134 -18.42 0.01 -0.13
N ASP A 135 -19.39 -0.62 0.50
CA ASP A 135 -19.33 -1.02 1.90
C ASP A 135 -18.50 -2.29 2.06
N LEU A 136 -17.30 -2.15 2.60
CA LEU A 136 -16.38 -3.27 2.82
C LEU A 136 -16.32 -3.77 4.27
N ARG A 137 -17.17 -3.24 5.16
CA ARG A 137 -17.14 -3.60 6.61
C ARG A 137 -17.15 -5.10 6.86
N GLU A 138 -17.99 -5.84 6.14
CA GLU A 138 -18.09 -7.29 6.28
C GLU A 138 -17.27 -8.08 5.25
N GLN A 139 -16.76 -7.42 4.21
CA GLN A 139 -16.00 -8.04 3.13
C GLN A 139 -14.49 -8.02 3.36
N TYR A 140 -14.02 -7.14 4.27
CA TYR A 140 -12.60 -7.01 4.58
C TYR A 140 -12.13 -8.18 5.44
N ASN A 141 -11.62 -9.22 4.80
CA ASN A 141 -11.22 -10.48 5.43
C ASN A 141 -9.77 -10.88 5.05
N LEU A 142 -9.40 -12.12 5.28
CA LEU A 142 -8.06 -12.67 4.96
C LEU A 142 -7.60 -12.44 3.52
N THR A 143 -8.53 -12.45 2.57
CA THR A 143 -8.18 -12.18 1.18
C THR A 143 -7.89 -10.69 0.96
N GLY A 144 -8.29 -9.86 1.92
CA GLY A 144 -8.12 -8.42 1.94
C GLY A 144 -9.05 -7.73 0.95
N ALA A 145 -9.29 -6.46 1.18
CA ALA A 145 -9.68 -5.61 0.09
C ALA A 145 -8.46 -5.52 -0.85
N ARG A 146 -8.65 -5.76 -2.13
CA ARG A 146 -7.54 -5.84 -3.10
C ARG A 146 -7.14 -4.47 -3.63
N GLN A 147 -7.17 -3.44 -2.77
CA GLN A 147 -6.63 -2.14 -3.15
C GLN A 147 -5.11 -2.27 -3.24
N THR A 148 -4.58 -2.06 -4.43
CA THR A 148 -3.12 -1.97 -4.60
C THR A 148 -2.67 -0.61 -4.11
N ASN A 149 -1.73 -0.57 -3.17
CA ASN A 149 -1.33 0.64 -2.44
C ASN A 149 -1.03 1.82 -3.38
N CYS A 150 -0.26 1.60 -4.45
CA CYS A 150 0.11 2.65 -5.42
C CYS A 150 -1.06 3.25 -6.22
N THR A 151 -2.29 2.71 -6.08
CA THR A 151 -3.48 3.24 -6.74
C THR A 151 -4.38 4.07 -5.83
N VAL A 152 -4.13 4.08 -4.52
CA VAL A 152 -5.02 4.61 -3.50
C VAL A 152 -4.83 6.10 -3.30
N VAL A 153 -5.97 6.82 -3.17
CA VAL A 153 -6.08 8.17 -2.61
C VAL A 153 -7.16 8.15 -1.53
N PHE A 154 -6.89 8.79 -0.38
CA PHE A 154 -7.85 8.87 0.72
C PHE A 154 -7.83 10.24 1.42
N GLN A 155 -8.92 10.55 2.11
CA GLN A 155 -9.06 11.77 2.90
C GLN A 155 -8.29 11.65 4.21
N THR A 156 -7.52 12.68 4.58
CA THR A 156 -6.69 12.69 5.80
C THR A 156 -7.51 12.58 7.08
N GLU A 157 -8.79 12.98 7.06
CA GLU A 157 -9.71 12.88 8.19
C GLU A 157 -9.97 11.43 8.65
N LEU A 158 -9.67 10.44 7.80
CA LEU A 158 -9.74 9.02 8.17
C LEU A 158 -8.63 8.60 9.14
N LEU A 159 -7.53 9.36 9.18
CA LEU A 159 -6.41 9.07 10.09
C LEU A 159 -6.75 9.55 11.50
N ASP A 160 -6.59 8.66 12.46
CA ASP A 160 -6.68 8.94 13.89
C ASP A 160 -5.36 8.58 14.58
N GLU A 161 -4.80 9.48 15.38
CA GLU A 161 -3.48 9.27 15.99
C GLU A 161 -3.46 8.07 16.94
N ASN A 162 -4.54 7.80 17.68
CA ASN A 162 -4.60 6.64 18.57
C ASN A 162 -4.56 5.34 17.77
N GLU A 163 -5.28 5.30 16.63
CA GLU A 163 -5.28 4.12 15.74
C GLU A 163 -3.91 3.93 15.07
N LEU A 164 -3.27 5.00 14.62
CA LEU A 164 -1.91 4.94 14.09
C LEU A 164 -0.93 4.41 15.14
N GLN A 165 -1.03 4.89 16.37
CA GLN A 165 -0.20 4.43 17.49
C GLN A 165 -0.47 2.95 17.81
N GLU A 166 -1.74 2.53 17.84
CA GLU A 166 -2.09 1.12 18.03
C GLU A 166 -1.49 0.22 16.95
N ILE A 167 -1.59 0.62 15.66
CA ILE A 167 -1.01 -0.13 14.54
C ILE A 167 0.53 -0.19 14.65
N GLU A 168 1.16 0.93 14.97
CA GLU A 168 2.61 1.03 15.14
C GLU A 168 3.12 0.08 16.24
N GLN A 169 2.43 0.01 17.38
CA GLN A 169 2.74 -0.91 18.49
C GLN A 169 2.62 -2.38 18.11
N GLN A 170 1.84 -2.72 17.08
CA GLN A 170 1.75 -4.09 16.59
C GLN A 170 2.99 -4.53 15.82
N HIS A 171 3.83 -3.62 15.34
CA HIS A 171 4.99 -3.93 14.50
C HIS A 171 4.61 -4.80 13.27
N PHE A 172 3.49 -4.48 12.63
CA PHE A 172 3.08 -5.15 11.39
C PHE A 172 4.08 -4.85 10.27
N PRO A 173 4.40 -5.83 9.40
CA PRO A 173 5.37 -5.64 8.33
C PRO A 173 4.84 -4.81 7.15
N ILE A 174 3.53 -4.59 7.09
CA ILE A 174 2.82 -3.77 6.10
C ILE A 174 1.77 -2.92 6.81
N LEU A 175 1.48 -1.75 6.26
CA LEU A 175 0.52 -0.81 6.84
C LEU A 175 -0.84 -0.84 6.14
N ASP A 176 -0.86 -1.04 4.83
CA ASP A 176 -2.05 -0.96 3.98
C ASP A 176 -3.19 -1.85 4.49
N TYR A 177 -2.92 -3.11 4.74
CA TYR A 177 -3.95 -4.06 5.16
C TYR A 177 -4.64 -3.70 6.49
N PRO A 178 -3.93 -3.47 7.63
CA PRO A 178 -4.58 -3.09 8.87
C PRO A 178 -5.21 -1.69 8.79
N LEU A 179 -4.58 -0.73 8.11
CA LEU A 179 -5.10 0.63 8.00
C LEU A 179 -6.38 0.69 7.17
N TYR A 180 -6.40 0.06 5.99
CA TYR A 180 -7.60 0.03 5.17
C TYR A 180 -8.72 -0.81 5.81
N GLY A 181 -8.37 -1.81 6.62
CA GLY A 181 -9.33 -2.49 7.49
C GLY A 181 -9.99 -1.54 8.50
N VAL A 182 -9.23 -0.65 9.12
CA VAL A 182 -9.77 0.42 9.98
C VAL A 182 -10.63 1.39 9.16
N PHE A 183 -10.18 1.84 8.00
CA PHE A 183 -10.93 2.75 7.14
C PHE A 183 -12.24 2.16 6.64
N SER A 184 -12.29 0.84 6.38
CA SER A 184 -13.53 0.17 5.97
C SER A 184 -14.65 0.27 7.01
N GLN A 185 -14.33 0.59 8.28
CA GLN A 185 -15.32 0.81 9.34
C GLN A 185 -15.83 2.26 9.39
N LYS A 186 -15.16 3.19 8.70
CA LYS A 186 -15.42 4.62 8.76
C LYS A 186 -16.08 5.16 7.49
N THR A 187 -15.78 4.57 6.32
CA THR A 187 -16.17 5.11 5.03
C THR A 187 -16.40 4.04 3.99
N LEU A 188 -17.09 4.41 2.90
CA LEU A 188 -17.18 3.58 1.71
C LEU A 188 -15.89 3.70 0.88
N PHE A 189 -15.58 2.67 0.09
CA PHE A 189 -14.45 2.66 -0.84
C PHE A 189 -14.95 2.80 -2.27
N GLY A 190 -14.40 3.77 -2.99
CA GLY A 190 -14.67 4.00 -4.41
C GLY A 190 -13.65 3.30 -5.31
N TYR A 191 -14.07 3.00 -6.53
CA TYR A 191 -13.20 2.43 -7.56
C TYR A 191 -13.42 3.11 -8.90
N LEU A 192 -12.33 3.45 -9.56
CA LEU A 192 -12.29 3.93 -10.94
C LEU A 192 -11.66 2.85 -11.82
N ASP A 193 -12.41 2.33 -12.78
CA ASP A 193 -11.94 1.30 -13.73
C ASP A 193 -11.07 1.92 -14.82
N GLN A 194 -10.01 2.60 -14.37
CA GLN A 194 -9.01 3.23 -15.22
C GLN A 194 -7.63 2.84 -14.71
N PRO A 195 -6.80 2.18 -15.51
CA PRO A 195 -5.42 1.90 -15.15
C PRO A 195 -4.62 3.21 -15.03
N THR A 196 -4.04 3.44 -13.86
CA THR A 196 -3.27 4.66 -13.59
C THR A 196 -1.90 4.40 -12.99
N ALA A 197 -1.58 3.15 -12.70
CA ALA A 197 -0.34 2.77 -12.03
C ALA A 197 0.17 1.40 -12.52
N VAL A 198 1.46 1.23 -12.47
CA VAL A 198 2.13 -0.06 -12.62
C VAL A 198 2.63 -0.53 -11.27
N TRP A 199 2.15 -1.69 -10.83
CA TRP A 199 2.69 -2.42 -9.71
C TRP A 199 3.76 -3.39 -10.21
N ARG A 200 5.02 -3.16 -9.82
CA ARG A 200 6.13 -4.01 -10.27
C ARG A 200 6.20 -5.31 -9.51
N SER A 201 6.31 -6.42 -10.27
CA SER A 201 6.56 -7.74 -9.71
C SER A 201 8.06 -7.98 -9.60
N HIS A 202 8.60 -7.81 -8.41
CA HIS A 202 10.00 -8.17 -8.09
C HIS A 202 10.08 -8.79 -6.67
N GLU A 203 11.27 -9.12 -6.19
CA GLU A 203 11.44 -9.67 -4.83
C GLU A 203 11.20 -8.59 -3.76
N SER A 204 9.92 -8.31 -3.48
CA SER A 204 9.47 -7.42 -2.41
C SER A 204 9.18 -8.17 -1.11
N VAL A 205 8.87 -7.44 -0.04
CA VAL A 205 8.46 -8.00 1.27
C VAL A 205 7.26 -8.95 1.13
N SER A 206 6.30 -8.62 0.26
CA SER A 206 5.10 -9.42 -0.01
C SER A 206 5.37 -10.61 -0.94
N GLN A 207 6.40 -10.52 -1.80
CA GLN A 207 6.77 -11.52 -2.80
C GLN A 207 8.10 -12.22 -2.48
N ALA A 208 8.67 -11.98 -1.30
CA ALA A 208 9.99 -12.49 -0.90
C ALA A 208 10.25 -13.92 -1.41
N GLY A 209 11.30 -14.07 -2.20
CA GLY A 209 11.60 -15.25 -3.02
C GLY A 209 11.74 -16.56 -2.25
N SER A 210 11.99 -16.53 -0.93
CA SER A 210 12.12 -17.74 -0.12
C SER A 210 10.77 -18.23 0.43
N SER A 211 10.58 -19.54 0.47
CA SER A 211 9.42 -20.19 1.09
C SER A 211 9.20 -19.73 2.55
N LYS A 212 10.29 -19.46 3.27
CA LYS A 212 10.27 -19.02 4.67
C LYS A 212 9.69 -17.60 4.82
N ALA A 213 10.05 -16.67 3.93
CA ALA A 213 9.56 -15.32 3.97
C ALA A 213 8.06 -15.25 3.63
N ARG A 214 7.60 -16.00 2.61
CA ARG A 214 6.17 -16.15 2.29
C ARG A 214 5.36 -16.74 3.44
N LEU A 215 5.93 -17.74 4.14
CA LEU A 215 5.29 -18.33 5.31
C LEU A 215 5.13 -17.32 6.45
N ARG A 216 6.18 -16.51 6.70
CA ARG A 216 6.15 -15.42 7.68
C ARG A 216 5.06 -14.40 7.31
N TYR A 217 5.03 -13.93 6.06
CA TYR A 217 4.03 -12.98 5.60
C TYR A 217 2.59 -13.48 5.79
N ARG A 218 2.33 -14.77 5.48
CA ARG A 218 0.99 -15.36 5.70
C ARG A 218 0.58 -15.40 7.18
N LYS A 219 1.52 -15.69 8.07
CA LYS A 219 1.27 -15.62 9.53
C LYS A 219 0.92 -14.20 9.96
N GLU A 220 1.65 -13.21 9.45
CA GLU A 220 1.37 -11.80 9.73
C GLU A 220 -0.02 -11.38 9.22
N ARG A 221 -0.44 -11.84 8.04
CA ARG A 221 -1.81 -11.60 7.53
C ARG A 221 -2.88 -12.13 8.47
N ILE A 222 -2.72 -13.33 9.02
CA ILE A 222 -3.64 -13.90 10.02
C ILE A 222 -3.62 -13.06 11.30
N ARG A 223 -2.44 -12.61 11.76
CA ARG A 223 -2.30 -11.77 12.95
C ARG A 223 -2.99 -10.41 12.78
N MET A 224 -2.85 -9.77 11.64
CA MET A 224 -3.52 -8.51 11.31
C MET A 224 -5.05 -8.68 11.27
N TRP A 225 -5.55 -9.75 10.63
CA TRP A 225 -6.98 -10.04 10.61
C TRP A 225 -7.55 -10.30 12.01
N HIS A 226 -6.86 -11.06 12.84
CA HIS A 226 -7.25 -11.29 14.23
C HIS A 226 -7.24 -10.01 15.07
N TRP A 227 -6.27 -9.12 14.84
CA TRP A 227 -6.22 -7.81 15.48
C TRP A 227 -7.42 -6.94 15.09
N LEU A 228 -7.75 -6.88 13.81
CA LEU A 228 -8.94 -6.15 13.32
C LEU A 228 -10.24 -6.68 13.93
N ASP A 229 -10.40 -8.01 14.00
CA ASP A 229 -11.58 -8.65 14.59
C ASP A 229 -11.73 -8.36 16.09
N LYS A 230 -10.61 -8.28 16.80
CA LYS A 230 -10.63 -7.86 18.21
C LYS A 230 -10.98 -6.37 18.37
N LYS A 231 -10.48 -5.52 17.49
CA LYS A 231 -10.73 -4.09 17.52
C LYS A 231 -12.18 -3.76 17.15
N TYR A 232 -12.75 -4.49 16.19
CA TYR A 232 -14.11 -4.31 15.69
C TYR A 232 -14.88 -5.64 15.74
N PRO A 233 -15.36 -6.06 16.93
CA PRO A 233 -16.05 -7.34 17.10
C PRO A 233 -17.27 -7.46 16.18
N ASN A 234 -17.46 -8.64 15.57
CA ASN A 234 -18.53 -8.98 14.64
C ASN A 234 -18.45 -8.36 13.22
N HIS A 235 -17.43 -7.59 12.90
CA HIS A 235 -17.27 -7.01 11.55
C HIS A 235 -16.33 -7.83 10.66
N PHE A 236 -15.22 -8.35 11.20
CA PHE A 236 -14.22 -9.09 10.42
C PHE A 236 -14.43 -10.61 10.46
N HIS A 237 -15.33 -11.13 11.28
CA HIS A 237 -15.70 -12.53 11.38
C HIS A 237 -14.51 -13.49 11.39
N PHE A 238 -13.50 -13.18 12.23
CA PHE A 238 -12.31 -13.99 12.34
C PHE A 238 -12.66 -15.40 12.84
N ARG A 239 -12.17 -16.41 12.13
CA ARG A 239 -12.35 -17.82 12.48
C ARG A 239 -11.06 -18.58 12.32
N TRP A 240 -10.59 -19.20 13.40
CA TRP A 240 -9.34 -19.98 13.40
C TRP A 240 -9.36 -21.13 12.41
N ASP A 241 -10.47 -21.84 12.25
CA ASP A 241 -10.63 -22.90 11.26
C ASP A 241 -10.43 -22.39 9.83
N LYS A 242 -11.05 -21.25 9.46
CA LYS A 242 -10.86 -20.60 8.17
C LYS A 242 -9.44 -20.11 7.99
N ALA A 243 -8.84 -19.52 9.02
CA ALA A 243 -7.46 -19.04 8.99
C ALA A 243 -6.46 -20.19 8.76
N ILE A 244 -6.65 -21.32 9.45
CA ILE A 244 -5.83 -22.53 9.29
C ILE A 244 -6.02 -23.13 7.90
N LEU A 245 -7.28 -23.29 7.46
CA LEU A 245 -7.58 -23.81 6.10
C LEU A 245 -6.98 -22.94 5.02
N TRP A 246 -7.11 -21.62 5.11
CA TRP A 246 -6.47 -20.69 4.18
C TRP A 246 -4.95 -20.82 4.17
N TYR A 247 -4.33 -20.91 5.35
CA TYR A 247 -2.88 -21.08 5.50
C TYR A 247 -2.40 -22.40 4.88
N LEU A 248 -3.11 -23.50 5.14
CA LEU A 248 -2.79 -24.82 4.57
C LEU A 248 -2.99 -24.81 3.05
N TRP A 249 -4.09 -24.26 2.56
CA TRP A 249 -4.38 -24.18 1.12
C TRP A 249 -3.33 -23.37 0.36
N GLN A 250 -2.96 -22.22 0.87
CA GLN A 250 -1.90 -21.37 0.29
C GLN A 250 -0.53 -22.08 0.24
N ASN A 251 -0.23 -22.90 1.25
CA ASN A 251 1.03 -23.66 1.29
C ASN A 251 0.97 -24.88 0.37
N PHE A 252 -0.16 -25.57 0.30
CA PHE A 252 -0.37 -26.71 -0.61
C PHE A 252 -0.30 -26.27 -2.06
N TYR A 253 -0.99 -25.20 -2.43
CA TYR A 253 -0.96 -24.66 -3.80
C TYR A 253 0.47 -24.28 -4.22
N PHE A 254 1.23 -23.70 -3.31
CA PHE A 254 2.62 -23.35 -3.57
C PHE A 254 3.51 -24.60 -3.79
N LEU A 255 3.38 -25.61 -2.95
CA LEU A 255 4.11 -26.87 -3.10
C LEU A 255 3.74 -27.59 -4.42
N PHE A 256 2.48 -27.57 -4.77
CA PHE A 256 1.99 -28.17 -6.01
C PHE A 256 2.50 -27.42 -7.25
N ALA A 257 2.53 -26.09 -7.21
CA ALA A 257 3.09 -25.28 -8.29
C ALA A 257 4.60 -25.53 -8.48
N GLN A 258 5.36 -25.67 -7.39
CA GLN A 258 6.77 -26.04 -7.46
C GLN A 258 6.97 -27.45 -8.00
N PHE A 259 6.14 -28.39 -7.60
CA PHE A 259 6.19 -29.76 -8.11
C PHE A 259 5.92 -29.84 -9.63
N LYS A 260 4.89 -29.11 -10.11
CA LYS A 260 4.63 -28.97 -11.56
C LYS A 260 5.82 -28.37 -12.31
N LYS A 261 6.45 -27.33 -11.76
CA LYS A 261 7.63 -26.70 -12.37
C LYS A 261 8.82 -27.66 -12.44
N LYS A 262 9.04 -28.51 -11.42
CA LYS A 262 10.06 -29.55 -11.43
C LYS A 262 9.76 -30.64 -12.44
N LEU A 263 8.52 -31.12 -12.51
CA LEU A 263 8.10 -32.13 -13.51
C LEU A 263 8.28 -31.63 -14.95
N TYR A 264 7.91 -30.35 -15.20
CA TYR A 264 8.09 -29.72 -16.51
C TYR A 264 9.57 -29.60 -16.92
N LEU A 265 10.45 -29.34 -15.96
CA LEU A 265 11.90 -29.30 -16.20
C LEU A 265 12.46 -30.73 -16.45
N CYS A 266 11.96 -31.76 -15.75
CA CYS A 266 12.38 -33.15 -15.97
C CYS A 266 11.86 -33.77 -17.26
N SER A 267 10.78 -33.24 -17.86
CA SER A 267 10.23 -33.71 -19.12
C SER A 267 10.93 -33.11 -20.36
N ARG A 268 11.93 -32.25 -20.16
CA ARG A 268 12.75 -31.67 -21.25
C ARG A 268 14.17 -32.26 -21.36
N PHE A 269 14.46 -33.28 -20.56
CA PHE A 269 15.61 -34.17 -20.70
C PHE A 269 15.14 -35.59 -21.07
#